data_348306a09f94fd585384c99770e6cbb9
#
_entry.id   348306a09f94fd585384c99770e6cbb9
#
_cell.length_a   1.000
_cell.length_b   1.000
_cell.length_c   1.000
_cell.angle_alpha   90.00
_cell.angle_beta   90.00
_cell.angle_gamma   90.00
#
_symmetry.space_group_name_H-M   'P 1'
#
loop_
_entity.id
_entity.type
_entity.pdbx_description
1 polymer ?
#
loop_
_entity_poly.entity_id
_entity_poly.type
_entity_poly.pdbx_seq_one_letter_code
_entity_poly.pdbx_strand_id
1 'polypeptide(L)'
;MVNLPQEVDVVVIGGGVMGASAAFHLAEAGVSVVLVEKNELASGSTSKAAGGVRANFSDELNVAMGARSLDLLADFPNRPGQEIDLHRPGYLFALSTTEDVT
;
A
#
# COMPACT_ATOMS: atom_id res chain seq x y z
N MET A 1 14.38 -19.33 -18.47
CA MET A 1 14.74 -17.95 -18.86
C MET A 1 13.49 -17.11 -18.96
N VAL A 2 13.45 -15.97 -18.33
CA VAL A 2 12.32 -15.05 -18.38
C VAL A 2 12.38 -14.25 -19.68
N ASN A 3 11.32 -14.31 -20.50
CA ASN A 3 11.20 -13.44 -21.66
C ASN A 3 10.72 -12.07 -21.20
N LEU A 4 11.62 -11.09 -21.20
CA LEU A 4 11.25 -9.71 -20.92
C LEU A 4 10.69 -9.06 -22.20
N PRO A 5 9.65 -8.24 -22.08
CA PRO A 5 9.21 -7.42 -23.21
C PRO A 5 10.31 -6.45 -23.63
N GLN A 6 10.38 -6.15 -24.93
CA GLN A 6 11.40 -5.23 -25.44
C GLN A 6 11.02 -3.77 -25.25
N GLU A 7 9.75 -3.48 -25.14
CA GLU A 7 9.22 -2.13 -24.91
C GLU A 7 8.10 -2.20 -23.89
N VAL A 8 8.09 -1.28 -22.96
CA VAL A 8 6.99 -1.02 -22.01
C VAL A 8 6.91 0.47 -21.74
N ASP A 9 5.72 0.95 -21.36
CA ASP A 9 5.52 2.35 -21.01
C ASP A 9 6.19 2.73 -19.70
N VAL A 10 6.14 1.82 -18.71
CA VAL A 10 6.66 2.05 -17.36
C VAL A 10 7.40 0.83 -16.84
N VAL A 11 8.56 1.07 -16.24
CA VAL A 11 9.29 0.08 -15.45
C VAL A 11 9.22 0.48 -13.99
N VAL A 12 8.71 -0.43 -13.14
CA VAL A 12 8.69 -0.27 -11.69
C VAL A 12 9.86 -1.05 -11.11
N ILE A 13 10.74 -0.38 -10.41
CA ILE A 13 11.92 -0.98 -9.78
C ILE A 13 11.66 -1.18 -8.30
N GLY A 14 11.61 -2.43 -7.89
CA GLY A 14 11.33 -2.85 -6.52
C GLY A 14 9.96 -3.47 -6.36
N GLY A 15 9.92 -4.68 -5.83
CA GLY A 15 8.72 -5.50 -5.62
C GLY A 15 8.22 -5.51 -4.18
N GLY A 16 8.41 -4.42 -3.43
CA GLY A 16 7.76 -4.20 -2.14
C GLY A 16 6.31 -3.72 -2.31
N VAL A 17 5.64 -3.40 -1.21
CA VAL A 17 4.24 -2.96 -1.23
C VAL A 17 4.00 -1.73 -2.11
N MET A 18 4.93 -0.79 -2.12
CA MET A 18 4.82 0.42 -2.95
C MET A 18 4.92 0.09 -4.44
N GLY A 19 5.93 -0.68 -4.83
CA GLY A 19 6.13 -1.08 -6.23
C GLY A 19 5.00 -1.97 -6.74
N ALA A 20 4.58 -2.95 -5.95
CA ALA A 20 3.47 -3.84 -6.30
C ALA A 20 2.15 -3.06 -6.47
N SER A 21 1.86 -2.12 -5.57
CA SER A 21 0.68 -1.26 -5.65
C SER A 21 0.73 -0.37 -6.91
N ALA A 22 1.87 0.27 -7.17
CA ALA A 22 2.04 1.11 -8.36
C ALA A 22 1.85 0.30 -9.64
N ALA A 23 2.47 -0.87 -9.74
CA ALA A 23 2.34 -1.75 -10.90
C ALA A 23 0.90 -2.22 -11.12
N PHE A 24 0.20 -2.59 -10.03
CA PHE A 24 -1.21 -2.98 -10.10
C PHE A 24 -2.09 -1.84 -10.64
N HIS A 25 -1.98 -0.65 -10.09
CA HIS A 25 -2.80 0.49 -10.51
C HIS A 25 -2.49 0.93 -11.95
N LEU A 26 -1.22 0.91 -12.35
CA LEU A 26 -0.83 1.20 -13.73
C LEU A 26 -1.40 0.17 -14.71
N ALA A 27 -1.26 -1.11 -14.40
CA ALA A 27 -1.81 -2.19 -15.23
C ALA A 27 -3.33 -2.12 -15.35
N GLU A 28 -4.03 -1.85 -14.24
CA GLU A 28 -5.48 -1.68 -14.22
C GLU A 28 -5.92 -0.49 -15.08
N ALA A 29 -5.11 0.58 -15.13
CA ALA A 29 -5.35 1.73 -15.99
C ALA A 29 -5.00 1.49 -17.47
N GLY A 30 -4.56 0.29 -17.84
CA GLY A 30 -4.22 -0.07 -19.21
C GLY A 30 -2.81 0.33 -19.63
N VAL A 31 -1.96 0.72 -18.68
CA VAL A 31 -0.56 1.06 -18.96
C VAL A 31 0.27 -0.22 -19.05
N SER A 32 1.10 -0.32 -20.07
CA SER A 32 2.07 -1.40 -20.19
C SER A 32 3.17 -1.23 -19.14
N VAL A 33 3.25 -2.16 -18.18
CA VAL A 33 4.14 -2.05 -17.03
C VAL A 33 4.93 -3.34 -16.80
N VAL A 34 6.20 -3.20 -16.44
CA VAL A 34 7.06 -4.27 -15.93
C VAL A 34 7.53 -3.91 -14.54
N LEU A 35 7.39 -4.85 -13.61
CA LEU A 35 7.97 -4.75 -12.28
C LEU A 35 9.22 -5.63 -12.23
N VAL A 36 10.33 -5.05 -11.80
CA VAL A 36 11.60 -5.76 -11.61
C VAL A 36 11.98 -5.77 -10.14
N GLU A 37 12.36 -6.94 -9.64
CA GLU A 37 12.80 -7.15 -8.26
C GLU A 37 14.09 -7.99 -8.27
N LYS A 38 15.10 -7.54 -7.54
CA LYS A 38 16.41 -8.22 -7.48
C LYS A 38 16.39 -9.49 -6.62
N ASN A 39 15.45 -9.59 -5.70
CA ASN A 39 15.30 -10.73 -4.79
C ASN A 39 13.88 -11.31 -4.96
N GLU A 40 13.25 -11.70 -3.87
CA GLU A 40 11.84 -12.13 -3.86
C GLU A 40 10.91 -10.93 -3.61
N LEU A 41 9.67 -11.03 -4.09
CA LEU A 41 8.66 -10.03 -3.82
C LEU A 41 8.45 -9.84 -2.32
N ALA A 42 8.32 -8.60 -1.90
CA ALA A 42 8.11 -8.21 -0.51
C ALA A 42 9.25 -8.58 0.46
N SER A 43 10.40 -9.03 -0.01
CA SER A 43 11.51 -9.51 0.84
C SER A 43 12.27 -8.41 1.59
N GLY A 44 12.08 -7.16 1.20
CA GLY A 44 12.73 -6.00 1.84
C GLY A 44 12.00 -5.51 3.09
N SER A 45 11.85 -4.19 3.21
CA SER A 45 11.18 -3.54 4.36
C SER A 45 9.71 -3.95 4.51
N THR A 46 9.03 -4.31 3.43
CA THR A 46 7.65 -4.80 3.47
C THR A 46 7.50 -6.04 4.36
N SER A 47 8.41 -7.01 4.26
CA SER A 47 8.38 -8.22 5.10
C SER A 47 8.75 -7.97 6.57
N LYS A 48 9.34 -6.82 6.86
CA LYS A 48 9.80 -6.43 8.21
C LYS A 48 8.84 -5.47 8.89
N ALA A 49 7.76 -5.08 8.23
CA ALA A 49 6.75 -4.17 8.77
C ALA A 49 5.82 -4.91 9.75
N ALA A 50 5.31 -4.16 10.73
CA ALA A 50 4.33 -4.70 11.68
C ALA A 50 2.93 -4.90 11.08
N GLY A 51 2.70 -4.43 9.86
CA GLY A 51 1.42 -4.58 9.16
C GLY A 51 0.33 -3.61 9.65
N GLY A 52 0.70 -2.56 10.39
CA GLY A 52 -0.25 -1.53 10.81
C GLY A 52 -0.55 -0.52 9.70
N VAL A 53 -1.83 -0.20 9.49
CA VAL A 53 -2.27 0.86 8.59
C VAL A 53 -3.13 1.86 9.36
N ARG A 54 -3.00 3.14 9.06
CA ARG A 54 -3.69 4.19 9.78
C ARG A 54 -3.98 5.41 8.90
N ALA A 55 -4.91 6.27 9.35
CA ALA A 55 -5.20 7.56 8.73
C ALA A 55 -5.13 8.73 9.74
N ASN A 56 -4.63 8.50 10.95
CA ASN A 56 -4.45 9.53 11.97
C ASN A 56 -3.05 10.13 11.87
N PHE A 57 -2.97 11.32 11.29
CA PHE A 57 -1.75 12.10 11.09
C PHE A 57 -2.00 13.55 11.49
N SER A 58 -0.93 14.35 11.58
CA SER A 58 -1.00 15.76 11.98
C SER A 58 -1.29 16.71 10.82
N ASP A 59 -1.27 16.25 9.58
CA ASP A 59 -1.50 17.09 8.41
C ASP A 59 -2.57 16.48 7.48
N GLU A 60 -3.29 17.37 6.80
CA GLU A 60 -4.43 16.99 5.95
C GLU A 60 -4.08 16.05 4.81
N LEU A 61 -2.92 16.25 4.18
CA LEU A 61 -2.52 15.44 3.02
C LEU A 61 -2.29 13.99 3.43
N ASN A 62 -1.57 13.76 4.52
CA ASN A 62 -1.33 12.40 5.01
C ASN A 62 -2.60 11.74 5.53
N VAL A 63 -3.51 12.50 6.15
CA VAL A 63 -4.84 12.00 6.53
C VAL A 63 -5.63 11.57 5.29
N ALA A 64 -5.66 12.40 4.25
CA ALA A 64 -6.39 12.09 3.02
C ALA A 64 -5.81 10.85 2.31
N MET A 65 -4.48 10.74 2.20
CA MET A 65 -3.82 9.58 1.62
C MET A 65 -4.06 8.31 2.44
N GLY A 66 -3.96 8.41 3.76
CA GLY A 66 -4.21 7.29 4.67
C GLY A 66 -5.65 6.80 4.60
N ALA A 67 -6.63 7.71 4.61
CA ALA A 67 -8.04 7.38 4.50
C ALA A 67 -8.34 6.67 3.17
N ARG A 68 -7.86 7.21 2.05
CA ARG A 68 -8.01 6.58 0.73
C ARG A 68 -7.37 5.19 0.69
N SER A 69 -6.19 5.03 1.29
CA SER A 69 -5.51 3.74 1.36
C SER A 69 -6.30 2.72 2.18
N LEU A 70 -6.88 3.14 3.31
CA LEU A 70 -7.73 2.27 4.13
C LEU A 70 -8.98 1.81 3.39
N ASP A 71 -9.63 2.67 2.61
CA ASP A 71 -10.78 2.31 1.80
C ASP A 71 -10.40 1.26 0.74
N LEU A 72 -9.27 1.43 0.07
CA LEU A 72 -8.75 0.48 -0.91
C LEU A 72 -8.39 -0.87 -0.26
N LEU A 73 -7.79 -0.84 0.92
CA LEU A 73 -7.46 -2.07 1.66
C LEU A 73 -8.72 -2.79 2.17
N ALA A 74 -9.75 -2.05 2.58
CA ALA A 74 -11.03 -2.62 2.99
C ALA A 74 -11.74 -3.35 1.84
N ASP A 75 -11.58 -2.86 0.61
CA ASP A 75 -12.14 -3.48 -0.60
C ASP A 75 -11.20 -4.52 -1.24
N PHE A 76 -10.06 -4.80 -0.64
CA PHE A 76 -9.03 -5.69 -1.21
C PHE A 76 -9.55 -7.09 -1.59
N PRO A 77 -10.50 -7.71 -0.86
CA PRO A 77 -11.08 -8.98 -1.27
C PRO A 77 -11.80 -8.92 -2.64
N ASN A 78 -12.33 -7.77 -3.01
CA ASN A 78 -12.98 -7.53 -4.30
C ASN A 78 -11.99 -6.99 -5.34
N ARG A 79 -11.05 -6.16 -4.91
CA ARG A 79 -10.09 -5.49 -5.78
C ARG A 79 -8.75 -5.31 -5.07
N PRO A 80 -7.73 -6.07 -5.41
CA PRO A 80 -7.57 -6.98 -6.58
C PRO A 80 -8.20 -8.38 -6.46
N GLY A 81 -8.80 -8.73 -5.34
CA GLY A 81 -9.48 -10.01 -5.18
C GLY A 81 -8.74 -11.02 -4.32
N GLN A 82 -8.05 -10.55 -3.29
CA GLN A 82 -7.32 -11.39 -2.34
C GLN A 82 -7.70 -11.01 -0.91
N GLU A 83 -8.00 -11.99 -0.08
CA GLU A 83 -8.20 -11.79 1.35
C GLU A 83 -6.87 -11.41 2.02
N ILE A 84 -6.88 -10.36 2.83
CA ILE A 84 -5.71 -9.85 3.55
C ILE A 84 -5.88 -9.83 5.08
N ASP A 85 -6.99 -10.38 5.58
CA ASP A 85 -7.30 -10.44 7.01
C ASP A 85 -7.19 -9.07 7.70
N LEU A 86 -7.82 -8.06 7.10
CA LEU A 86 -7.80 -6.71 7.63
C LEU A 86 -8.70 -6.57 8.86
N HIS A 87 -8.10 -6.27 10.00
CA HIS A 87 -8.80 -5.95 11.24
C HIS A 87 -8.78 -4.45 11.50
N ARG A 88 -9.88 -3.90 12.02
CA ARG A 88 -10.03 -2.48 12.34
C ARG A 88 -10.33 -2.27 13.82
N PRO A 89 -9.35 -2.52 14.72
CA PRO A 89 -9.56 -2.39 16.17
C PRO A 89 -9.71 -0.94 16.62
N GLY A 90 -9.29 0.02 15.80
CA GLY A 90 -9.25 1.43 16.16
C GLY A 90 -8.00 1.82 16.94
N TYR A 91 -8.03 3.02 17.52
CA TYR A 91 -6.96 3.58 18.33
C TYR A 91 -7.47 4.02 19.68
N LEU A 92 -6.66 3.84 20.71
CA LEU A 92 -6.86 4.41 22.03
C LEU A 92 -5.77 5.46 22.26
N PHE A 93 -6.18 6.70 22.46
CA PHE A 93 -5.27 7.80 22.81
C PHE A 93 -5.34 8.07 24.30
N ALA A 94 -4.24 7.90 25.03
CA ALA A 94 -4.11 8.28 26.42
C ALA A 94 -3.56 9.71 26.48
N LEU A 95 -4.39 10.65 26.90
CA LEU A 95 -4.06 12.08 26.94
C LEU A 95 -3.89 12.54 28.38
N SER A 96 -2.98 13.47 28.60
CA SER A 96 -2.62 13.95 29.96
C SER A 96 -3.39 15.17 30.39
N THR A 97 -4.02 15.90 29.46
CA THR A 97 -4.81 17.10 29.76
C THR A 97 -6.16 17.09 29.07
N THR A 98 -7.14 17.81 29.61
CA THR A 98 -8.46 17.98 28.99
C THR A 98 -8.41 18.83 27.72
N GLU A 99 -7.38 19.65 27.56
CA GLU A 99 -7.18 20.50 26.37
C GLU A 99 -6.78 19.69 25.14
N ASP A 100 -6.17 18.52 25.36
CA ASP A 100 -5.78 17.62 24.29
C ASP A 100 -6.95 16.80 23.71
N VAL A 101 -8.13 16.88 24.31
CA VAL A 101 -9.32 16.06 23.95
C VAL A 101 -10.20 16.71 22.88
N THR A 102 -9.92 17.92 22.47
CA THR A 102 -10.72 18.68 21.50
C THR A 102 -10.46 18.37 20.03
#